data_58f1e8ff13dea1fde70af047d6dbf14d
#
_entry.id   58f1e8ff13dea1fde70af047d6dbf14d
#
_cell.length_a   1.000
_cell.length_b   1.000
_cell.length_c   1.000
_cell.angle_alpha   90.00
_cell.angle_beta   90.00
_cell.angle_gamma   90.00
#
_symmetry.space_group_name_H-M   'P 1'
#
loop_
_entity.id
_entity.type
_entity.pdbx_description
1 polymer ?
#
loop_
_entity_poly.entity_id
_entity_poly.type
_entity_poly.pdbx_seq_one_letter_code
_entity_poly.pdbx_strand_id
1 'polypeptide(L)'
;MTQLTHPSQTVRIHPSGPLRGTIAPPSSKYHTLRYILAALLAPGVSTVDYPAISDDTEVLLNACTQLGAKITVTYQPDGRRILTIQGTGGNIDAPPNGLLDVGNAGAVLRLLLGIGALSPETITFTTPYATSLGRRPNADLLHALSQLGASIESETKEGTLPVSIRGGNLRGGKVSISGKNSSQYISSLLFLAPLLPEGLEITIVDGLTSASFIDLTIRILEEAGIRVITREQHHHYVVPGGQPYQPKAYTIPGDYPSAAALLAAAAVAKGKITIMNLPPGDTDGESILRGFAEMGVQIERIGNTISAYAPASLRGISLDGNLTIDSVPVIIAAACFAQSPSRIYNVANLHLKESDRINDLAAELNKVGCRVTPLTDALDISPPGAEGVHGGVQVDGHADHRLIQALAIVGLGSQQPVTIEYAGHIGKSYPAFFDDLIALGAHIEQV
;
A
#
# COMPACT_ATOMS: atom_id res chain seq x y z
N MET A 1 9.01 16.56 -19.30
CA MET A 1 8.67 15.51 -18.31
C MET A 1 8.28 14.30 -19.11
N THR A 2 9.19 13.35 -19.26
CA THR A 2 8.95 12.09 -19.97
C THR A 2 8.21 11.18 -19.00
N GLN A 3 6.93 10.93 -19.24
CA GLN A 3 6.17 9.99 -18.42
C GLN A 3 6.72 8.58 -18.66
N LEU A 4 7.46 8.06 -17.67
CA LEU A 4 7.89 6.68 -17.58
C LEU A 4 6.70 5.80 -17.15
N THR A 5 5.80 5.45 -18.08
CA THR A 5 4.57 4.71 -17.74
C THR A 5 4.18 3.65 -18.78
N HIS A 6 5.11 3.19 -19.61
CA HIS A 6 4.81 2.05 -20.47
C HIS A 6 5.12 0.74 -19.72
N PRO A 7 4.17 -0.21 -19.56
CA PRO A 7 4.36 -1.45 -18.78
C PRO A 7 5.61 -2.26 -19.19
N SER A 8 5.97 -2.27 -20.47
CA SER A 8 7.14 -2.98 -20.99
C SER A 8 8.46 -2.21 -20.89
N GLN A 9 8.49 -1.07 -20.19
CA GLN A 9 9.70 -0.27 -20.06
C GLN A 9 10.80 -1.02 -19.31
N THR A 10 12.02 -0.93 -19.83
CA THR A 10 13.24 -1.44 -19.21
C THR A 10 14.11 -0.29 -18.77
N VAL A 11 14.67 -0.37 -17.57
CA VAL A 11 15.61 0.61 -17.03
C VAL A 11 16.90 -0.04 -16.62
N ARG A 12 18.01 0.68 -16.76
CA ARG A 12 19.32 0.27 -16.30
C ARG A 12 19.77 1.17 -15.16
N ILE A 13 20.03 0.56 -14.01
CA ILE A 13 20.50 1.24 -12.80
C ILE A 13 22.01 1.05 -12.71
N HIS A 14 22.75 2.13 -12.70
CA HIS A 14 24.20 2.11 -12.54
C HIS A 14 24.60 2.24 -11.07
N PRO A 15 25.72 1.62 -10.65
CA PRO A 15 26.34 1.93 -9.36
C PRO A 15 26.44 3.43 -9.17
N SER A 16 25.97 3.92 -8.05
CA SER A 16 25.88 5.37 -7.80
C SER A 16 26.67 5.77 -6.57
N GLY A 17 27.25 6.97 -6.61
CA GLY A 17 27.88 7.62 -5.47
C GLY A 17 26.85 8.07 -4.43
N PRO A 18 27.29 8.80 -3.39
CA PRO A 18 26.40 9.22 -2.31
C PRO A 18 25.24 10.08 -2.81
N LEU A 19 24.00 9.59 -2.61
CA LEU A 19 22.80 10.36 -2.90
C LEU A 19 22.68 11.55 -1.95
N ARG A 20 22.31 12.72 -2.47
CA ARG A 20 22.20 13.96 -1.68
C ARG A 20 21.05 14.82 -2.19
N GLY A 21 20.35 15.46 -1.26
CA GLY A 21 19.31 16.43 -1.61
C GLY A 21 18.13 16.40 -0.65
N THR A 22 17.14 17.20 -1.01
CA THR A 22 15.85 17.26 -0.33
C THR A 22 14.76 16.83 -1.29
N ILE A 23 13.90 15.94 -0.87
CA ILE A 23 12.85 15.33 -1.68
C ILE A 23 11.55 15.21 -0.88
N ALA A 24 10.42 15.32 -1.55
CA ALA A 24 9.13 14.94 -0.99
C ALA A 24 8.70 13.63 -1.65
N PRO A 25 8.40 12.56 -0.90
CA PRO A 25 7.83 11.35 -1.47
C PRO A 25 6.44 11.67 -2.04
N PRO A 26 5.88 10.84 -2.92
CA PRO A 26 4.50 11.00 -3.33
C PRO A 26 3.58 11.01 -2.11
N SER A 27 2.41 11.61 -2.24
CA SER A 27 1.38 11.55 -1.22
C SER A 27 0.93 10.11 -0.97
N SER A 28 0.54 9.81 0.27
CA SER A 28 0.20 8.46 0.69
C SER A 28 -1.02 7.92 -0.04
N LYS A 29 -0.82 6.84 -0.79
CA LYS A 29 -1.89 6.08 -1.42
C LYS A 29 -2.91 5.58 -0.40
N TYR A 30 -2.46 5.08 0.74
CA TYR A 30 -3.33 4.48 1.76
C TYR A 30 -4.23 5.50 2.45
N HIS A 31 -3.74 6.70 2.72
CA HIS A 31 -4.54 7.83 3.20
C HIS A 31 -5.52 8.28 2.11
N THR A 32 -5.03 8.47 0.88
CA THR A 32 -5.84 8.91 -0.26
C THR A 32 -7.07 8.03 -0.46
N LEU A 33 -6.89 6.70 -0.55
CA LEU A 33 -8.01 5.78 -0.77
C LEU A 33 -9.05 5.87 0.36
N ARG A 34 -8.60 5.99 1.60
CA ARG A 34 -9.50 6.05 2.77
C ARG A 34 -10.23 7.37 2.90
N TYR A 35 -9.56 8.50 2.64
CA TYR A 35 -10.22 9.81 2.68
C TYR A 35 -11.21 9.99 1.53
N ILE A 36 -10.92 9.45 0.33
CA ILE A 36 -11.89 9.41 -0.78
C ILE A 36 -13.12 8.60 -0.37
N LEU A 37 -12.96 7.45 0.30
CA LEU A 37 -14.09 6.67 0.79
C LEU A 37 -14.88 7.39 1.89
N ALA A 38 -14.20 8.02 2.85
CA ALA A 38 -14.87 8.82 3.86
C ALA A 38 -15.67 9.98 3.23
N ALA A 39 -15.11 10.62 2.18
CA ALA A 39 -15.79 11.66 1.41
C ALA A 39 -16.98 11.11 0.59
N LEU A 40 -16.85 9.91 -0.01
CA LEU A 40 -17.96 9.22 -0.68
C LEU A 40 -19.14 9.01 0.26
N LEU A 41 -18.85 8.55 1.49
CA LEU A 41 -19.87 8.18 2.48
C LEU A 41 -20.45 9.38 3.25
N ALA A 42 -19.85 10.57 3.15
CA ALA A 42 -20.35 11.77 3.78
C ALA A 42 -21.56 12.36 3.00
N PRO A 43 -22.56 12.97 3.68
CA PRO A 43 -23.75 13.53 3.03
C PRO A 43 -23.55 14.94 2.45
N GLY A 44 -22.32 15.36 2.19
CA GLY A 44 -22.01 16.73 1.73
C GLY A 44 -20.75 16.81 0.89
N VAL A 45 -20.17 18.01 0.81
CA VAL A 45 -18.95 18.26 0.05
C VAL A 45 -17.72 18.13 0.93
N SER A 46 -16.81 17.25 0.54
CA SER A 46 -15.47 17.13 1.11
C SER A 46 -14.41 17.54 0.09
N THR A 47 -13.24 17.98 0.57
CA THR A 47 -12.09 18.20 -0.28
C THR A 47 -10.94 17.29 0.13
N VAL A 48 -10.16 16.80 -0.84
CA VAL A 48 -8.95 16.04 -0.61
C VAL A 48 -7.81 16.76 -1.33
N ASP A 49 -6.95 17.40 -0.55
CA ASP A 49 -5.77 18.12 -1.05
C ASP A 49 -4.58 17.19 -1.14
N TYR A 50 -3.85 17.26 -2.25
CA TYR A 50 -2.66 16.48 -2.52
C TYR A 50 -2.89 14.95 -2.54
N PRO A 51 -3.96 14.44 -3.20
CA PRO A 51 -4.19 13.01 -3.32
C PRO A 51 -3.08 12.34 -4.11
N ALA A 52 -2.79 11.08 -3.79
CA ALA A 52 -1.84 10.28 -4.55
C ALA A 52 -2.27 10.18 -6.03
N ILE A 53 -1.31 10.38 -6.92
CA ILE A 53 -1.50 10.12 -8.36
C ILE A 53 -1.00 8.70 -8.61
N SER A 54 -1.94 7.76 -8.74
CA SER A 54 -1.64 6.35 -8.94
C SER A 54 -2.82 5.65 -9.61
N ASP A 55 -2.57 4.51 -10.24
CA ASP A 55 -3.61 3.71 -10.89
C ASP A 55 -4.73 3.35 -9.92
N ASP A 56 -4.38 2.96 -8.68
CA ASP A 56 -5.36 2.62 -7.64
C ASP A 56 -6.28 3.83 -7.32
N THR A 57 -5.74 5.04 -7.30
CA THR A 57 -6.52 6.26 -7.04
C THR A 57 -7.49 6.55 -8.18
N GLU A 58 -7.03 6.46 -9.43
CA GLU A 58 -7.90 6.72 -10.59
C GLU A 58 -9.03 5.68 -10.69
N VAL A 59 -8.72 4.42 -10.44
CA VAL A 59 -9.73 3.35 -10.36
C VAL A 59 -10.78 3.66 -9.27
N LEU A 60 -10.35 4.10 -8.08
CA LEU A 60 -11.27 4.43 -6.99
C LEU A 60 -12.14 5.64 -7.33
N LEU A 61 -11.58 6.71 -7.93
CA LEU A 61 -12.35 7.89 -8.33
C LEU A 61 -13.43 7.54 -9.35
N ASN A 62 -13.09 6.72 -10.34
CA ASN A 62 -14.04 6.22 -11.32
C ASN A 62 -15.14 5.37 -10.64
N ALA A 63 -14.76 4.45 -9.77
CA ALA A 63 -15.70 3.63 -9.01
C ALA A 63 -16.63 4.49 -8.14
N CYS A 64 -16.10 5.45 -7.38
CA CYS A 64 -16.92 6.36 -6.56
C CYS A 64 -17.93 7.16 -7.40
N THR A 65 -17.54 7.59 -8.61
CA THR A 65 -18.44 8.28 -9.52
C THR A 65 -19.58 7.36 -9.98
N GLN A 66 -19.27 6.10 -10.31
CA GLN A 66 -20.30 5.11 -10.70
C GLN A 66 -21.21 4.72 -9.52
N LEU A 67 -20.74 4.84 -8.28
CA LEU A 67 -21.48 4.60 -7.06
C LEU A 67 -22.26 5.83 -6.55
N GLY A 68 -22.35 6.90 -7.33
CA GLY A 68 -23.21 8.05 -7.09
C GLY A 68 -22.52 9.33 -6.62
N ALA A 69 -21.22 9.35 -6.37
CA ALA A 69 -20.51 10.56 -6.00
C ALA A 69 -20.32 11.51 -7.22
N LYS A 70 -20.31 12.84 -6.95
CA LYS A 70 -19.88 13.81 -7.97
C LYS A 70 -18.51 14.32 -7.62
N ILE A 71 -17.54 14.09 -8.51
CA ILE A 71 -16.13 14.40 -8.28
C ILE A 71 -15.65 15.44 -9.28
N THR A 72 -15.04 16.50 -8.76
CA THR A 72 -14.36 17.53 -9.56
C THR A 72 -12.89 17.54 -9.21
N VAL A 73 -12.04 17.56 -10.22
CA VAL A 73 -10.59 17.64 -10.10
C VAL A 73 -10.13 19.03 -10.47
N THR A 74 -9.38 19.68 -9.59
CA THR A 74 -8.74 20.97 -9.86
C THR A 74 -7.26 20.89 -9.57
N TYR A 75 -6.47 21.81 -10.12
CA TYR A 75 -5.03 21.87 -9.91
C TYR A 75 -4.65 23.24 -9.39
N GLN A 76 -3.78 23.28 -8.40
CA GLN A 76 -3.16 24.50 -7.90
C GLN A 76 -2.09 25.02 -8.88
N PRO A 77 -1.65 26.29 -8.77
CA PRO A 77 -0.58 26.82 -9.62
C PRO A 77 0.74 26.06 -9.54
N ASP A 78 1.00 25.39 -8.43
CA ASP A 78 2.17 24.53 -8.20
C ASP A 78 2.01 23.10 -8.74
N GLY A 79 0.89 22.81 -9.43
CA GLY A 79 0.58 21.50 -10.01
C GLY A 79 -0.06 20.51 -9.03
N ARG A 80 -0.24 20.85 -7.76
CA ARG A 80 -0.94 19.98 -6.78
C ARG A 80 -2.39 19.80 -7.20
N ARG A 81 -2.83 18.55 -7.11
CA ARG A 81 -4.21 18.14 -7.40
C ARG A 81 -5.08 18.31 -6.15
N ILE A 82 -6.30 18.82 -6.35
CA ILE A 82 -7.34 18.84 -5.32
C ILE A 82 -8.57 18.12 -5.87
N LEU A 83 -9.15 17.24 -5.06
CA LEU A 83 -10.44 16.62 -5.35
C LEU A 83 -11.52 17.35 -4.54
N THR A 84 -12.63 17.69 -5.19
CA THR A 84 -13.87 18.11 -4.53
C THR A 84 -14.89 17.01 -4.75
N ILE A 85 -15.38 16.40 -3.68
CA ILE A 85 -16.23 15.22 -3.70
C ILE A 85 -17.56 15.55 -3.01
N GLN A 86 -18.66 15.57 -3.78
CA GLN A 86 -20.00 15.53 -3.24
C GLN A 86 -20.33 14.06 -2.98
N GLY A 87 -20.37 13.66 -1.71
CA GLY A 87 -20.62 12.30 -1.31
C GLY A 87 -22.10 11.92 -1.32
N THR A 88 -22.37 10.65 -1.09
CA THR A 88 -23.70 10.01 -1.21
C THR A 88 -24.45 9.93 0.12
N GLY A 89 -23.78 10.16 1.24
CA GLY A 89 -24.34 9.93 2.59
C GLY A 89 -24.64 8.47 2.88
N GLY A 90 -23.96 7.54 2.20
CA GLY A 90 -24.18 6.08 2.33
C GLY A 90 -25.24 5.50 1.38
N ASN A 91 -25.90 6.32 0.56
CA ASN A 91 -26.78 5.85 -0.49
C ASN A 91 -25.95 5.47 -1.72
N ILE A 92 -25.76 4.19 -1.93
CA ILE A 92 -24.87 3.68 -2.98
C ILE A 92 -25.69 3.22 -4.18
N ASP A 93 -25.48 3.88 -5.32
CA ASP A 93 -26.07 3.48 -6.59
C ASP A 93 -25.32 2.28 -7.17
N ALA A 94 -26.00 1.42 -7.92
CA ALA A 94 -25.30 0.45 -8.75
C ALA A 94 -24.87 1.10 -10.08
N PRO A 95 -23.72 0.68 -10.66
CA PRO A 95 -23.36 1.11 -12.01
C PRO A 95 -24.47 0.81 -13.02
N PRO A 96 -24.65 1.61 -14.10
CA PRO A 96 -25.77 1.44 -15.03
C PRO A 96 -25.91 0.04 -15.67
N ASN A 97 -24.79 -0.66 -15.81
CA ASN A 97 -24.75 -2.05 -16.33
C ASN A 97 -24.54 -3.09 -15.22
N GLY A 98 -24.58 -2.68 -13.95
CA GLY A 98 -24.31 -3.54 -12.80
C GLY A 98 -22.84 -3.97 -12.64
N LEU A 99 -21.92 -3.55 -13.53
CA LEU A 99 -20.53 -3.97 -13.54
C LEU A 99 -19.62 -2.86 -13.01
N LEU A 100 -18.77 -3.19 -12.04
CA LEU A 100 -17.76 -2.29 -11.49
C LEU A 100 -16.35 -2.87 -11.71
N ASP A 101 -15.63 -2.27 -12.67
CA ASP A 101 -14.24 -2.63 -12.93
C ASP A 101 -13.34 -1.97 -11.86
N VAL A 102 -12.57 -2.80 -11.15
CA VAL A 102 -11.64 -2.36 -10.10
C VAL A 102 -10.17 -2.43 -10.55
N GLY A 103 -9.91 -2.52 -11.83
CA GLY A 103 -8.56 -2.56 -12.39
C GLY A 103 -7.70 -3.64 -11.75
N ASN A 104 -6.44 -3.33 -11.43
CA ASN A 104 -5.55 -4.20 -10.65
C ASN A 104 -5.38 -3.69 -9.18
N ALA A 105 -6.42 -3.07 -8.62
CA ALA A 105 -6.38 -2.36 -7.36
C ALA A 105 -6.99 -3.18 -6.20
N GLY A 106 -6.19 -4.05 -5.58
CA GLY A 106 -6.69 -4.96 -4.53
C GLY A 106 -7.24 -4.26 -3.29
N ALA A 107 -6.68 -3.10 -2.91
CA ALA A 107 -7.19 -2.31 -1.80
C ALA A 107 -8.56 -1.68 -2.15
N VAL A 108 -8.70 -1.16 -3.36
CA VAL A 108 -9.97 -0.60 -3.86
C VAL A 108 -11.05 -1.68 -3.88
N LEU A 109 -10.77 -2.85 -4.46
CA LEU A 109 -11.70 -3.98 -4.46
C LEU A 109 -12.23 -4.26 -3.05
N ARG A 110 -11.33 -4.54 -2.12
CA ARG A 110 -11.72 -5.02 -0.78
C ARG A 110 -12.45 -3.98 0.03
N LEU A 111 -12.05 -2.72 -0.06
CA LEU A 111 -12.76 -1.63 0.59
C LEU A 111 -14.16 -1.42 -0.01
N LEU A 112 -14.28 -1.51 -1.33
CA LEU A 112 -15.57 -1.32 -2.02
C LEU A 112 -16.51 -2.52 -1.91
N LEU A 113 -16.03 -3.75 -1.64
CA LEU A 113 -16.91 -4.89 -1.38
C LEU A 113 -17.88 -4.63 -0.21
N GLY A 114 -17.38 -4.07 0.91
CA GLY A 114 -18.24 -3.66 2.03
C GLY A 114 -19.17 -2.51 1.68
N ILE A 115 -18.68 -1.51 0.93
CA ILE A 115 -19.51 -0.37 0.50
C ILE A 115 -20.60 -0.82 -0.50
N GLY A 116 -20.26 -1.72 -1.42
CA GLY A 116 -21.23 -2.29 -2.37
C GLY A 116 -22.40 -3.02 -1.69
N ALA A 117 -22.17 -3.57 -0.50
CA ALA A 117 -23.22 -4.20 0.30
C ALA A 117 -24.28 -3.21 0.84
N LEU A 118 -24.06 -1.89 0.73
CA LEU A 118 -25.09 -0.87 1.03
C LEU A 118 -26.10 -0.73 -0.12
N SER A 119 -25.77 -1.13 -1.36
CA SER A 119 -26.66 -1.01 -2.49
C SER A 119 -27.82 -2.02 -2.43
N PRO A 120 -29.07 -1.60 -2.68
CA PRO A 120 -30.20 -2.52 -2.84
C PRO A 120 -30.17 -3.25 -4.17
N GLU A 121 -29.36 -2.81 -5.12
CA GLU A 121 -29.18 -3.41 -6.44
C GLU A 121 -27.89 -4.24 -6.48
N THR A 122 -27.79 -5.15 -7.44
CA THR A 122 -26.62 -6.01 -7.58
C THR A 122 -25.46 -5.23 -8.22
N ILE A 123 -24.30 -5.28 -7.57
CA ILE A 123 -23.03 -4.78 -8.09
C ILE A 123 -22.10 -5.97 -8.31
N THR A 124 -21.66 -6.18 -9.55
CA THR A 124 -20.69 -7.20 -9.91
C THR A 124 -19.30 -6.59 -10.07
N PHE A 125 -18.41 -6.94 -9.17
CA PHE A 125 -17.01 -6.51 -9.20
C PHE A 125 -16.23 -7.36 -10.20
N THR A 126 -15.50 -6.69 -11.09
CA THR A 126 -14.75 -7.32 -12.18
C THR A 126 -13.34 -6.75 -12.28
N THR A 127 -12.45 -7.45 -13.00
CA THR A 127 -11.11 -6.99 -13.32
C THR A 127 -10.64 -7.56 -14.66
N PRO A 128 -9.93 -6.80 -15.50
CA PRO A 128 -9.25 -7.35 -16.68
C PRO A 128 -7.96 -8.12 -16.32
N TYR A 129 -7.52 -8.08 -15.06
CA TYR A 129 -6.27 -8.70 -14.58
C TYR A 129 -6.52 -10.07 -13.94
N ALA A 130 -7.03 -11.03 -14.74
CA ALA A 130 -7.44 -12.35 -14.25
C ALA A 130 -6.32 -13.13 -13.53
N THR A 131 -5.07 -13.02 -14.00
CA THR A 131 -3.91 -13.72 -13.42
C THR A 131 -3.25 -13.02 -12.23
N SER A 132 -3.64 -11.77 -11.94
CA SER A 132 -3.17 -10.99 -10.79
C SER A 132 -4.30 -10.78 -9.78
N LEU A 133 -5.05 -9.66 -9.86
CA LEU A 133 -6.14 -9.38 -8.93
C LEU A 133 -7.24 -10.43 -8.99
N GLY A 134 -7.56 -10.93 -10.19
CA GLY A 134 -8.64 -11.90 -10.41
C GLY A 134 -8.52 -13.17 -9.57
N ARG A 135 -7.30 -13.62 -9.25
CA ARG A 135 -7.05 -14.83 -8.46
C ARG A 135 -6.94 -14.61 -6.94
N ARG A 136 -6.97 -13.34 -6.48
CA ARG A 136 -6.80 -13.04 -5.05
C ARG A 136 -8.05 -13.42 -4.26
N PRO A 137 -7.91 -14.11 -3.10
CA PRO A 137 -9.04 -14.52 -2.29
C PRO A 137 -9.73 -13.34 -1.62
N ASN A 138 -11.06 -13.46 -1.42
CA ASN A 138 -11.88 -12.53 -0.66
C ASN A 138 -12.90 -13.26 0.23
N ALA A 139 -12.83 -14.59 0.32
CA ALA A 139 -13.84 -15.44 0.98
C ALA A 139 -14.17 -15.00 2.41
N ASP A 140 -13.17 -14.63 3.23
CA ASP A 140 -13.40 -14.23 4.62
C ASP A 140 -14.30 -12.98 4.71
N LEU A 141 -14.06 -11.97 3.86
CA LEU A 141 -14.88 -10.76 3.82
C LEU A 141 -16.28 -11.07 3.28
N LEU A 142 -16.38 -11.85 2.19
CA LEU A 142 -17.65 -12.21 1.58
C LEU A 142 -18.53 -13.01 2.55
N HIS A 143 -17.92 -13.92 3.31
CA HIS A 143 -18.63 -14.68 4.35
C HIS A 143 -19.12 -13.74 5.47
N ALA A 144 -18.30 -12.80 5.93
CA ALA A 144 -18.70 -11.81 6.93
C ALA A 144 -19.89 -10.95 6.42
N LEU A 145 -19.84 -10.47 5.19
CA LEU A 145 -20.94 -9.70 4.58
C LEU A 145 -22.22 -10.54 4.41
N SER A 146 -22.10 -11.81 4.05
CA SER A 146 -23.24 -12.74 3.97
C SER A 146 -23.90 -12.96 5.34
N GLN A 147 -23.12 -13.10 6.42
CA GLN A 147 -23.64 -13.18 7.79
C GLN A 147 -24.43 -11.92 8.19
N LEU A 148 -24.08 -10.76 7.66
CA LEU A 148 -24.77 -9.49 7.89
C LEU A 148 -26.03 -9.33 7.02
N GLY A 149 -26.30 -10.27 6.12
CA GLY A 149 -27.50 -10.31 5.28
C GLY A 149 -27.30 -9.91 3.81
N ALA A 150 -26.06 -9.71 3.36
CA ALA A 150 -25.78 -9.49 1.94
C ALA A 150 -26.00 -10.78 1.13
N SER A 151 -26.61 -10.65 -0.06
CA SER A 151 -26.64 -11.72 -1.07
C SER A 151 -25.35 -11.67 -1.86
N ILE A 152 -24.63 -12.79 -1.91
CA ILE A 152 -23.30 -12.85 -2.54
C ILE A 152 -23.29 -14.02 -3.52
N GLU A 153 -22.78 -13.76 -4.73
CA GLU A 153 -22.53 -14.78 -5.75
C GLU A 153 -21.06 -14.71 -6.15
N SER A 154 -20.38 -15.85 -6.10
CA SER A 154 -18.99 -16.04 -6.53
C SER A 154 -18.84 -17.41 -7.16
N GLU A 155 -18.10 -17.50 -8.26
CA GLU A 155 -17.85 -18.75 -8.97
C GLU A 155 -16.90 -19.69 -8.22
N THR A 156 -16.09 -19.15 -7.30
CA THR A 156 -15.09 -19.92 -6.55
C THR A 156 -15.34 -19.84 -5.05
N LYS A 157 -14.87 -20.88 -4.33
CA LYS A 157 -14.93 -20.92 -2.85
C LYS A 157 -14.01 -19.87 -2.21
N GLU A 158 -12.96 -19.50 -2.90
CA GLU A 158 -11.97 -18.50 -2.48
C GLU A 158 -12.51 -17.08 -2.64
N GLY A 159 -13.65 -16.87 -3.30
CA GLY A 159 -14.22 -15.56 -3.56
C GLY A 159 -13.36 -14.72 -4.51
N THR A 160 -12.81 -15.35 -5.54
CA THR A 160 -12.06 -14.66 -6.61
C THR A 160 -13.02 -13.95 -7.55
N LEU A 161 -12.52 -12.93 -8.27
CA LEU A 161 -13.38 -12.18 -9.21
C LEU A 161 -13.75 -13.03 -10.45
N PRO A 162 -14.98 -12.82 -11.00
CA PRO A 162 -15.98 -11.84 -10.61
C PRO A 162 -16.75 -12.21 -9.33
N VAL A 163 -17.21 -11.17 -8.59
CA VAL A 163 -18.05 -11.32 -7.40
C VAL A 163 -19.22 -10.37 -7.47
N SER A 164 -20.45 -10.89 -7.32
CA SER A 164 -21.67 -10.09 -7.27
C SER A 164 -22.15 -9.94 -5.83
N ILE A 165 -22.49 -8.71 -5.44
CA ILE A 165 -23.00 -8.37 -4.12
C ILE A 165 -24.28 -7.56 -4.27
N ARG A 166 -25.30 -7.91 -3.47
CA ARG A 166 -26.51 -7.14 -3.26
C ARG A 166 -26.84 -7.09 -1.78
N GLY A 167 -27.11 -5.90 -1.27
CA GLY A 167 -27.45 -5.70 0.12
C GLY A 167 -28.69 -4.85 0.30
N GLY A 168 -28.53 -3.63 0.86
CA GLY A 168 -29.60 -2.65 1.07
C GLY A 168 -30.43 -2.84 2.36
N ASN A 169 -30.40 -4.03 2.98
CA ASN A 169 -31.15 -4.33 4.21
C ASN A 169 -30.25 -4.91 5.33
N LEU A 170 -28.98 -4.56 5.32
CA LEU A 170 -28.05 -4.96 6.37
C LEU A 170 -28.43 -4.31 7.70
N ARG A 171 -28.48 -5.09 8.79
CA ARG A 171 -28.78 -4.54 10.12
C ARG A 171 -27.54 -4.22 10.93
N GLY A 172 -26.51 -5.00 10.77
CA GLY A 172 -25.32 -4.97 11.63
C GLY A 172 -25.32 -6.12 12.63
N GLY A 173 -24.64 -5.94 13.76
CA GLY A 173 -24.53 -6.93 14.81
C GLY A 173 -23.10 -7.41 15.03
N LYS A 174 -22.92 -8.72 15.30
CA LYS A 174 -21.60 -9.30 15.59
C LYS A 174 -21.07 -10.06 14.39
N VAL A 175 -19.78 -9.90 14.13
CA VAL A 175 -19.07 -10.62 13.08
C VAL A 175 -17.71 -11.10 13.58
N SER A 176 -17.36 -12.35 13.26
CA SER A 176 -16.05 -12.92 13.49
C SER A 176 -15.37 -13.14 12.15
N ILE A 177 -14.12 -12.66 12.03
CA ILE A 177 -13.39 -12.69 10.75
C ILE A 177 -11.92 -13.02 10.96
N SER A 178 -11.32 -13.76 10.03
CA SER A 178 -9.87 -13.99 9.98
C SER A 178 -9.14 -12.73 9.56
N GLY A 179 -8.06 -12.40 10.26
CA GLY A 179 -7.15 -11.30 9.89
C GLY A 179 -5.90 -11.77 9.14
N LYS A 180 -5.72 -13.07 8.93
CA LYS A 180 -4.48 -13.64 8.35
C LYS A 180 -4.24 -13.25 6.90
N ASN A 181 -5.30 -13.23 6.09
CA ASN A 181 -5.17 -13.01 4.65
C ASN A 181 -5.04 -11.52 4.29
N SER A 182 -5.78 -10.65 5.01
CA SER A 182 -5.75 -9.21 4.72
C SER A 182 -6.42 -8.36 5.79
N SER A 183 -5.71 -7.34 6.31
CA SER A 183 -6.30 -6.28 7.14
C SER A 183 -7.33 -5.42 6.40
N GLN A 184 -7.35 -5.45 5.06
CA GLN A 184 -8.29 -4.69 4.24
C GLN A 184 -9.74 -5.19 4.42
N TYR A 185 -9.93 -6.45 4.80
CA TYR A 185 -11.25 -7.00 5.13
C TYR A 185 -11.85 -6.33 6.36
N ILE A 186 -11.03 -6.18 7.40
CA ILE A 186 -11.42 -5.51 8.64
C ILE A 186 -11.66 -4.02 8.37
N SER A 187 -10.79 -3.37 7.59
CA SER A 187 -10.98 -1.98 7.18
C SER A 187 -12.29 -1.77 6.42
N SER A 188 -12.67 -2.71 5.54
CA SER A 188 -13.94 -2.69 4.81
C SER A 188 -15.14 -2.71 5.76
N LEU A 189 -15.13 -3.62 6.74
CA LEU A 189 -16.17 -3.73 7.75
C LEU A 189 -16.24 -2.49 8.66
N LEU A 190 -15.09 -1.90 9.01
CA LEU A 190 -15.00 -0.67 9.79
C LEU A 190 -15.64 0.52 9.05
N PHE A 191 -15.43 0.65 7.72
CA PHE A 191 -16.09 1.67 6.91
C PHE A 191 -17.60 1.44 6.75
N LEU A 192 -18.03 0.20 6.67
CA LEU A 192 -19.45 -0.18 6.56
C LEU A 192 -20.21 0.08 7.86
N ALA A 193 -19.62 -0.28 8.99
CA ALA A 193 -20.25 -0.37 10.30
C ALA A 193 -21.05 0.87 10.74
N PRO A 194 -20.56 2.12 10.59
CA PRO A 194 -21.28 3.31 11.04
C PRO A 194 -22.64 3.49 10.37
N LEU A 195 -22.78 3.01 9.13
CA LEU A 195 -23.97 3.19 8.30
C LEU A 195 -25.04 2.12 8.56
N LEU A 196 -24.72 1.08 9.31
CA LEU A 196 -25.66 0.04 9.68
C LEU A 196 -26.48 0.46 10.91
N PRO A 197 -27.77 0.13 10.99
CA PRO A 197 -28.61 0.53 12.13
C PRO A 197 -28.06 0.08 13.50
N GLU A 198 -27.55 -1.14 13.62
CA GLU A 198 -27.03 -1.72 14.86
C GLU A 198 -25.50 -1.57 14.98
N GLY A 199 -24.82 -1.02 13.95
CA GLY A 199 -23.37 -0.99 13.90
C GLY A 199 -22.74 -2.38 13.80
N LEU A 200 -21.47 -2.51 14.14
CA LEU A 200 -20.77 -3.79 14.17
C LEU A 200 -19.93 -3.97 15.44
N GLU A 201 -19.94 -5.19 15.94
CA GLU A 201 -18.96 -5.73 16.88
C GLU A 201 -18.09 -6.74 16.10
N ILE A 202 -16.84 -6.39 15.86
CA ILE A 202 -15.91 -7.14 15.01
C ILE A 202 -14.90 -7.86 15.91
N THR A 203 -14.86 -9.19 15.81
CA THR A 203 -13.85 -10.03 16.48
C THR A 203 -12.92 -10.66 15.46
N ILE A 204 -11.61 -10.45 15.61
CA ILE A 204 -10.59 -11.09 14.78
C ILE A 204 -10.23 -12.41 15.46
N VAL A 205 -10.54 -13.53 14.81
CA VAL A 205 -10.49 -14.87 15.44
C VAL A 205 -9.10 -15.52 15.41
N ASP A 206 -8.21 -15.01 14.59
CA ASP A 206 -6.84 -15.51 14.45
C ASP A 206 -5.86 -14.38 14.17
N GLY A 207 -4.62 -14.66 13.82
CA GLY A 207 -3.60 -13.64 13.62
C GLY A 207 -4.03 -12.51 12.67
N LEU A 208 -3.48 -11.33 12.87
CA LEU A 208 -3.74 -10.15 12.04
C LEU A 208 -2.49 -9.75 11.27
N THR A 209 -2.60 -9.64 9.94
CA THR A 209 -1.53 -9.13 9.08
C THR A 209 -1.72 -7.64 8.81
N SER A 210 -0.61 -6.91 8.71
CA SER A 210 -0.62 -5.47 8.36
C SER A 210 -1.52 -4.64 9.28
N ALA A 211 -1.37 -4.82 10.59
CA ALA A 211 -2.18 -4.19 11.62
C ALA A 211 -2.16 -2.65 11.57
N SER A 212 -1.03 -2.05 11.14
CA SER A 212 -0.88 -0.60 10.96
C SER A 212 -1.95 0.02 10.05
N PHE A 213 -2.45 -0.73 9.05
CA PHE A 213 -3.53 -0.22 8.18
C PHE A 213 -4.91 -0.21 8.86
N ILE A 214 -5.11 -0.98 9.93
CA ILE A 214 -6.32 -0.88 10.74
C ILE A 214 -6.23 0.37 11.62
N ASP A 215 -5.09 0.62 12.25
CA ASP A 215 -4.85 1.83 13.03
C ASP A 215 -5.07 3.08 12.17
N LEU A 216 -4.55 3.09 10.94
CA LEU A 216 -4.80 4.14 9.96
C LEU A 216 -6.30 4.28 9.64
N THR A 217 -7.00 3.17 9.43
CA THR A 217 -8.44 3.20 9.13
C THR A 217 -9.23 3.80 10.29
N ILE A 218 -8.94 3.40 11.53
CA ILE A 218 -9.61 3.91 12.73
C ILE A 218 -9.38 5.42 12.86
N ARG A 219 -8.13 5.88 12.73
CA ARG A 219 -7.80 7.31 12.79
C ARG A 219 -8.59 8.12 11.75
N ILE A 220 -8.67 7.65 10.51
CA ILE A 220 -9.40 8.34 9.44
C ILE A 220 -10.92 8.34 9.71
N LEU A 221 -11.47 7.26 10.26
CA LEU A 221 -12.86 7.21 10.68
C LEU A 221 -13.15 8.22 11.80
N GLU A 222 -12.28 8.31 12.80
CA GLU A 222 -12.38 9.28 13.88
C GLU A 222 -12.31 10.72 13.37
N GLU A 223 -11.40 11.01 12.43
CA GLU A 223 -11.33 12.30 11.75
C GLU A 223 -12.59 12.59 10.94
N ALA A 224 -13.23 11.58 10.36
CA ALA A 224 -14.52 11.70 9.67
C ALA A 224 -15.72 11.76 10.62
N GLY A 225 -15.51 11.87 11.93
CA GLY A 225 -16.55 12.01 12.96
C GLY A 225 -17.15 10.69 13.42
N ILE A 226 -16.57 9.56 13.08
CA ILE A 226 -17.02 8.21 13.45
C ILE A 226 -16.32 7.78 14.73
N ARG A 227 -17.11 7.34 15.72
CA ARG A 227 -16.58 6.74 16.94
C ARG A 227 -16.31 5.25 16.74
N VAL A 228 -15.07 4.85 16.98
CA VAL A 228 -14.64 3.44 17.04
C VAL A 228 -14.19 3.13 18.47
N ILE A 229 -14.66 2.03 19.04
CA ILE A 229 -14.28 1.57 20.38
C ILE A 229 -13.38 0.36 20.22
N THR A 230 -12.11 0.52 20.51
CA THR A 230 -11.15 -0.59 20.59
C THR A 230 -11.25 -1.21 21.99
N ARG A 231 -11.74 -2.44 22.10
CA ARG A 231 -11.80 -3.20 23.37
C ARG A 231 -10.53 -3.97 23.62
N GLU A 232 -10.02 -4.59 22.56
CA GLU A 232 -8.74 -5.28 22.56
C GLU A 232 -8.04 -4.94 21.26
N GLN A 233 -6.86 -4.31 21.36
CA GLN A 233 -6.15 -3.81 20.18
C GLN A 233 -5.81 -4.95 19.23
N HIS A 234 -6.14 -4.76 17.95
CA HIS A 234 -5.96 -5.69 16.86
C HIS A 234 -6.77 -7.01 16.98
N HIS A 235 -7.71 -7.08 17.94
CA HIS A 235 -8.56 -8.25 18.12
C HIS A 235 -10.06 -7.92 18.18
N HIS A 236 -10.45 -6.82 18.84
CA HIS A 236 -11.86 -6.57 19.08
C HIS A 236 -12.23 -5.09 18.97
N TYR A 237 -13.13 -4.79 18.05
CA TYR A 237 -13.61 -3.44 17.76
C TYR A 237 -15.14 -3.37 17.83
N VAL A 238 -15.66 -2.26 18.36
CA VAL A 238 -17.09 -1.96 18.37
C VAL A 238 -17.30 -0.61 17.71
N VAL A 239 -18.10 -0.59 16.66
CA VAL A 239 -18.50 0.63 15.96
C VAL A 239 -20.00 0.78 16.11
N PRO A 240 -20.50 1.74 16.91
CA PRO A 240 -21.93 2.02 17.02
C PRO A 240 -22.54 2.36 15.65
N GLY A 241 -23.76 1.96 15.42
CA GLY A 241 -24.48 2.24 14.18
C GLY A 241 -25.12 3.63 14.14
N GLY A 242 -25.66 3.98 12.95
CA GLY A 242 -26.36 5.24 12.75
C GLY A 242 -25.47 6.48 12.86
N GLN A 243 -24.16 6.37 12.63
CA GLN A 243 -23.23 7.49 12.67
C GLN A 243 -23.01 8.05 11.26
N PRO A 244 -23.43 9.27 10.96
CA PRO A 244 -23.15 9.88 9.65
C PRO A 244 -21.68 10.32 9.55
N TYR A 245 -21.06 10.05 8.41
CA TYR A 245 -19.76 10.64 8.07
C TYR A 245 -19.86 12.15 7.95
N GLN A 246 -18.89 12.88 8.46
CA GLN A 246 -18.85 14.33 8.38
C GLN A 246 -18.04 14.78 7.15
N PRO A 247 -18.61 15.65 6.29
CA PRO A 247 -17.85 16.26 5.22
C PRO A 247 -16.69 17.10 5.79
N LYS A 248 -15.49 16.96 5.22
CA LYS A 248 -14.28 17.65 5.69
C LYS A 248 -13.32 18.00 4.58
N ALA A 249 -12.39 18.89 4.91
CA ALA A 249 -11.17 19.12 4.14
C ALA A 249 -10.06 18.23 4.69
N TYR A 250 -9.55 17.36 3.84
CA TYR A 250 -8.44 16.45 4.14
C TYR A 250 -7.18 16.86 3.38
N THR A 251 -6.02 16.76 4.00
CA THR A 251 -4.71 16.94 3.35
C THR A 251 -3.92 15.64 3.48
N ILE A 252 -3.44 15.12 2.35
CA ILE A 252 -2.75 13.83 2.32
C ILE A 252 -1.28 14.02 2.70
N PRO A 253 -0.76 13.27 3.68
CA PRO A 253 0.66 13.28 4.00
C PRO A 253 1.49 12.51 2.95
N GLY A 254 2.81 12.62 3.04
CA GLY A 254 3.73 11.79 2.26
C GLY A 254 3.62 10.30 2.61
N ASP A 255 3.95 9.46 1.62
CA ASP A 255 3.84 8.00 1.73
C ASP A 255 5.09 7.42 2.40
N TYR A 256 4.92 6.81 3.57
CA TYR A 256 6.04 6.20 4.30
C TYR A 256 6.67 4.99 3.58
N PRO A 257 5.92 4.07 2.95
CA PRO A 257 6.53 3.02 2.12
C PRO A 257 7.36 3.56 0.94
N SER A 258 6.95 4.67 0.34
CA SER A 258 7.76 5.35 -0.70
C SER A 258 8.99 6.02 -0.10
N ALA A 259 8.86 6.63 1.08
CA ALA A 259 10.00 7.17 1.82
C ALA A 259 11.00 6.08 2.24
N ALA A 260 10.52 4.87 2.57
CA ALA A 260 11.38 3.72 2.86
C ALA A 260 12.31 3.38 1.68
N ALA A 261 11.79 3.47 0.45
CA ALA A 261 12.61 3.24 -0.75
C ALA A 261 13.72 4.31 -0.90
N LEU A 262 13.41 5.58 -0.60
CA LEU A 262 14.40 6.66 -0.59
C LEU A 262 15.44 6.48 0.53
N LEU A 263 14.99 6.08 1.74
CA LEU A 263 15.88 5.77 2.86
C LEU A 263 16.83 4.61 2.53
N ALA A 264 16.30 3.53 1.94
CA ALA A 264 17.08 2.37 1.53
C ALA A 264 18.11 2.76 0.44
N ALA A 265 17.68 3.54 -0.57
CA ALA A 265 18.56 4.03 -1.62
C ALA A 265 19.71 4.88 -1.05
N ALA A 266 19.40 5.82 -0.13
CA ALA A 266 20.41 6.63 0.52
C ALA A 266 21.35 5.79 1.39
N ALA A 267 20.83 4.79 2.12
CA ALA A 267 21.63 3.92 2.97
C ALA A 267 22.62 3.08 2.15
N VAL A 268 22.16 2.49 1.03
CA VAL A 268 22.99 1.67 0.15
C VAL A 268 24.02 2.50 -0.60
N ALA A 269 23.63 3.64 -1.15
CA ALA A 269 24.52 4.57 -1.86
C ALA A 269 25.34 5.49 -0.95
N LYS A 270 25.39 5.23 0.39
CA LYS A 270 26.15 6.01 1.39
C LYS A 270 25.83 7.51 1.36
N GLY A 271 24.55 7.84 1.23
CA GLY A 271 24.05 9.19 1.02
C GLY A 271 23.67 9.93 2.31
N LYS A 272 23.28 11.19 2.09
CA LYS A 272 22.61 12.05 3.06
C LYS A 272 21.43 12.71 2.36
N ILE A 273 20.19 12.38 2.76
CA ILE A 273 18.98 12.96 2.17
C ILE A 273 18.07 13.55 3.23
N THR A 274 17.26 14.51 2.81
CA THR A 274 16.17 15.08 3.61
C THR A 274 14.85 14.77 2.94
N ILE A 275 13.92 14.14 3.66
CA ILE A 275 12.59 13.74 3.16
C ILE A 275 11.55 14.59 3.87
N MET A 276 10.74 15.29 3.09
CA MET A 276 9.69 16.20 3.58
C MET A 276 8.32 15.51 3.64
N ASN A 277 7.37 16.16 4.33
CA ASN A 277 5.96 15.79 4.40
C ASN A 277 5.67 14.41 5.01
N LEU A 278 6.44 14.02 6.03
CA LEU A 278 6.28 12.76 6.76
C LEU A 278 5.89 13.06 8.23
N PRO A 279 4.59 13.24 8.53
CA PRO A 279 4.16 13.55 9.88
C PRO A 279 4.44 12.38 10.85
N PRO A 280 4.70 12.65 12.14
CA PRO A 280 4.88 11.62 13.16
C PRO A 280 3.58 10.88 13.47
N GLY A 281 3.69 9.74 14.17
CA GLY A 281 2.55 8.99 14.70
C GLY A 281 1.90 8.02 13.71
N ASP A 282 2.50 7.81 12.55
CA ASP A 282 2.10 6.74 11.64
C ASP A 282 2.78 5.42 12.07
N THR A 283 1.99 4.39 12.39
CA THR A 283 2.51 3.11 12.93
C THR A 283 3.45 2.42 11.94
N ASP A 284 3.10 2.42 10.65
CA ASP A 284 3.97 1.89 9.58
C ASP A 284 5.26 2.70 9.49
N GLY A 285 5.13 4.03 9.45
CA GLY A 285 6.26 4.96 9.36
C GLY A 285 7.25 4.83 10.53
N GLU A 286 6.76 4.78 11.75
CA GLU A 286 7.64 4.62 12.93
C GLU A 286 8.36 3.26 12.93
N SER A 287 7.71 2.19 12.44
CA SER A 287 8.34 0.88 12.28
C SER A 287 9.44 0.89 11.21
N ILE A 288 9.21 1.56 10.08
CA ILE A 288 10.21 1.77 9.02
C ILE A 288 11.43 2.49 9.56
N LEU A 289 11.23 3.63 10.21
CA LEU A 289 12.32 4.46 10.73
C LEU A 289 13.15 3.71 11.78
N ARG A 290 12.50 2.96 12.67
CA ARG A 290 13.17 2.11 13.64
C ARG A 290 14.02 1.05 12.95
N GLY A 291 13.50 0.35 11.93
CA GLY A 291 14.25 -0.66 11.19
C GLY A 291 15.53 -0.08 10.57
N PHE A 292 15.45 1.08 9.90
CA PHE A 292 16.65 1.74 9.35
C PHE A 292 17.61 2.24 10.43
N ALA A 293 17.11 2.74 11.56
CA ALA A 293 17.96 3.13 12.69
C ALA A 293 18.72 1.95 13.29
N GLU A 294 18.08 0.78 13.43
CA GLU A 294 18.72 -0.47 13.85
C GLU A 294 19.79 -0.94 12.85
N MET A 295 19.59 -0.72 11.54
CA MET A 295 20.63 -0.93 10.53
C MET A 295 21.78 0.06 10.61
N GLY A 296 21.69 1.10 11.44
CA GLY A 296 22.72 2.08 11.69
C GLY A 296 22.52 3.41 10.95
N VAL A 297 21.43 3.60 10.22
CA VAL A 297 21.11 4.90 9.62
C VAL A 297 20.79 5.90 10.73
N GLN A 298 21.51 7.03 10.77
CA GLN A 298 21.18 8.11 11.68
C GLN A 298 19.98 8.87 11.13
N ILE A 299 18.93 8.97 11.93
CA ILE A 299 17.67 9.63 11.56
C ILE A 299 17.41 10.80 12.50
N GLU A 300 17.21 11.97 11.92
CA GLU A 300 16.84 13.19 12.63
C GLU A 300 15.48 13.68 12.14
N ARG A 301 14.56 13.97 13.06
CA ARG A 301 13.21 14.46 12.73
C ARG A 301 13.02 15.88 13.25
N ILE A 302 12.56 16.77 12.38
CA ILE A 302 12.10 18.13 12.72
C ILE A 302 10.72 18.33 12.12
N GLY A 303 9.69 18.28 12.95
CA GLY A 303 8.28 18.33 12.49
C GLY A 303 7.99 17.19 11.52
N ASN A 304 7.56 17.53 10.31
CA ASN A 304 7.22 16.58 9.23
C ASN A 304 8.40 16.30 8.29
N THR A 305 9.62 16.67 8.69
CA THR A 305 10.83 16.47 7.88
C THR A 305 11.77 15.50 8.56
N ILE A 306 12.33 14.57 7.78
CA ILE A 306 13.28 13.56 8.23
C ILE A 306 14.57 13.74 7.46
N SER A 307 15.69 13.89 8.18
CA SER A 307 17.04 13.82 7.62
C SER A 307 17.64 12.47 7.94
N ALA A 308 18.13 11.76 6.92
CA ALA A 308 18.77 10.46 7.04
C ALA A 308 20.22 10.51 6.58
N TYR A 309 21.11 9.93 7.38
CA TYR A 309 22.54 9.86 7.13
C TYR A 309 22.95 8.39 7.11
N ALA A 310 23.47 7.94 5.99
CA ALA A 310 23.95 6.57 5.86
C ALA A 310 25.16 6.32 6.77
N PRO A 311 25.26 5.14 7.42
CA PRO A 311 26.44 4.76 8.17
C PRO A 311 27.60 4.38 7.23
N ALA A 312 28.80 4.25 7.78
CA ALA A 312 29.95 3.71 7.03
C ALA A 312 29.68 2.26 6.54
N SER A 313 28.96 1.48 7.35
CA SER A 313 28.50 0.13 7.00
C SER A 313 27.16 -0.17 7.65
N LEU A 314 26.28 -0.87 6.92
CA LEU A 314 24.99 -1.32 7.43
C LEU A 314 25.15 -2.54 8.34
N ARG A 315 24.33 -2.61 9.38
CA ARG A 315 24.22 -3.77 10.28
C ARG A 315 23.01 -4.61 9.87
N GLY A 316 23.09 -5.92 10.11
CA GLY A 316 21.92 -6.79 9.98
C GLY A 316 20.91 -6.53 11.08
N ILE A 317 19.64 -6.86 10.79
CA ILE A 317 18.51 -6.67 11.69
C ILE A 317 17.64 -7.92 11.78
N SER A 318 16.89 -8.04 12.89
CA SER A 318 15.79 -8.98 13.00
C SER A 318 14.49 -8.17 13.14
N LEU A 319 13.67 -8.15 12.08
CA LEU A 319 12.51 -7.27 11.98
C LEU A 319 11.23 -8.09 11.81
N ASP A 320 10.22 -7.79 12.64
CA ASP A 320 8.84 -8.17 12.38
C ASP A 320 8.29 -7.29 11.25
N GLY A 321 8.09 -7.89 10.07
CA GLY A 321 7.63 -7.18 8.87
C GLY A 321 6.12 -6.88 8.86
N ASN A 322 5.36 -7.38 9.83
CA ASN A 322 3.90 -7.27 9.83
C ASN A 322 3.40 -5.81 9.91
N LEU A 323 4.10 -4.94 10.63
CA LEU A 323 3.71 -3.52 10.76
C LEU A 323 4.12 -2.68 9.55
N THR A 324 5.04 -3.18 8.69
CA THR A 324 5.59 -2.42 7.57
C THR A 324 5.70 -3.25 6.29
N ILE A 325 4.69 -4.07 6.05
CA ILE A 325 4.71 -5.15 5.06
C ILE A 325 5.07 -4.68 3.63
N ASP A 326 4.62 -3.51 3.22
CA ASP A 326 4.88 -2.99 1.87
C ASP A 326 6.27 -2.36 1.71
N SER A 327 6.99 -2.13 2.82
CA SER A 327 8.38 -1.67 2.82
C SER A 327 9.38 -2.82 2.96
N VAL A 328 8.92 -4.03 3.27
CA VAL A 328 9.78 -5.21 3.43
C VAL A 328 10.72 -5.42 2.23
N PRO A 329 10.29 -5.35 0.96
CA PRO A 329 11.18 -5.54 -0.18
C PRO A 329 12.37 -4.58 -0.20
N VAL A 330 12.15 -3.30 0.09
CA VAL A 330 13.23 -2.30 0.08
C VAL A 330 14.13 -2.38 1.32
N ILE A 331 13.60 -2.84 2.46
CA ILE A 331 14.39 -3.14 3.66
C ILE A 331 15.31 -4.34 3.39
N ILE A 332 14.82 -5.39 2.71
CA ILE A 332 15.62 -6.55 2.28
C ILE A 332 16.73 -6.09 1.33
N ALA A 333 16.41 -5.22 0.37
CA ALA A 333 17.41 -4.67 -0.56
C ALA A 333 18.54 -3.96 0.19
N ALA A 334 18.24 -3.16 1.21
CA ALA A 334 19.27 -2.54 2.05
C ALA A 334 20.03 -3.58 2.88
N ALA A 335 19.35 -4.59 3.42
CA ALA A 335 19.95 -5.67 4.20
C ALA A 335 20.95 -6.51 3.40
N CYS A 336 20.83 -6.59 2.05
CA CYS A 336 21.80 -7.24 1.18
C CYS A 336 23.21 -6.63 1.27
N PHE A 337 23.35 -5.41 1.77
CA PHE A 337 24.63 -4.72 1.99
C PHE A 337 25.08 -4.70 3.45
N ALA A 338 24.35 -5.36 4.35
CA ALA A 338 24.68 -5.42 5.76
C ALA A 338 25.89 -6.32 6.04
N GLN A 339 26.67 -6.00 7.08
CA GLN A 339 27.87 -6.75 7.48
C GLN A 339 27.57 -7.98 8.38
N SER A 340 26.33 -8.11 8.83
CA SER A 340 25.87 -9.24 9.64
C SER A 340 24.52 -9.75 9.12
N PRO A 341 24.13 -11.01 9.44
CA PRO A 341 22.88 -11.57 8.96
C PRO A 341 21.65 -10.75 9.36
N SER A 342 20.65 -10.78 8.51
CA SER A 342 19.31 -10.20 8.79
C SER A 342 18.23 -11.26 8.63
N ARG A 343 17.14 -11.12 9.40
CA ARG A 343 15.91 -11.89 9.25
C ARG A 343 14.70 -10.98 9.29
N ILE A 344 13.86 -11.09 8.28
CA ILE A 344 12.57 -10.41 8.23
C ILE A 344 11.49 -11.48 8.31
N TYR A 345 10.64 -11.44 9.32
CA TYR A 345 9.67 -12.49 9.65
C TYR A 345 8.24 -11.93 9.82
N ASN A 346 7.23 -12.80 10.00
CA ASN A 346 5.80 -12.46 10.01
C ASN A 346 5.34 -11.81 8.69
N VAL A 347 5.75 -12.38 7.57
CA VAL A 347 5.54 -11.79 6.23
C VAL A 347 4.85 -12.75 5.25
N ALA A 348 4.24 -13.84 5.73
CA ALA A 348 3.59 -14.85 4.88
C ALA A 348 2.58 -14.26 3.88
N ASN A 349 1.91 -13.15 4.22
CA ASN A 349 0.97 -12.48 3.32
C ASN A 349 1.64 -11.83 2.08
N LEU A 350 2.95 -11.74 2.03
CA LEU A 350 3.71 -11.32 0.84
C LEU A 350 3.57 -12.30 -0.33
N HIS A 351 3.24 -13.57 -0.08
CA HIS A 351 2.90 -14.53 -1.14
C HIS A 351 1.61 -14.18 -1.90
N LEU A 352 0.73 -13.38 -1.30
CA LEU A 352 -0.60 -13.04 -1.83
C LEU A 352 -0.68 -11.61 -2.38
N LYS A 353 0.46 -11.00 -2.70
CA LYS A 353 0.52 -9.63 -3.27
C LYS A 353 0.46 -9.65 -4.81
N GLU A 354 0.97 -8.61 -5.46
CA GLU A 354 1.01 -8.47 -6.92
C GLU A 354 1.82 -9.60 -7.57
N SER A 355 2.93 -9.97 -6.92
CA SER A 355 3.77 -11.13 -7.19
C SER A 355 3.91 -11.93 -5.90
N ASP A 356 4.58 -13.08 -5.94
CA ASP A 356 5.06 -13.76 -4.74
C ASP A 356 6.33 -13.05 -4.24
N ARG A 357 6.12 -11.98 -3.45
CA ARG A 357 7.22 -11.11 -2.98
C ARG A 357 8.25 -11.81 -2.11
N ILE A 358 8.01 -13.03 -1.65
CA ILE A 358 9.01 -13.84 -0.94
C ILE A 358 9.90 -14.57 -1.95
N ASN A 359 9.30 -15.38 -2.81
CA ASN A 359 10.06 -16.22 -3.74
C ASN A 359 10.63 -15.44 -4.91
N ASP A 360 9.81 -14.58 -5.55
CA ASP A 360 10.25 -13.81 -6.73
C ASP A 360 11.36 -12.82 -6.35
N LEU A 361 11.20 -12.08 -5.23
CA LEU A 361 12.24 -11.14 -4.80
C LEU A 361 13.54 -11.86 -4.46
N ALA A 362 13.49 -12.97 -3.73
CA ALA A 362 14.69 -13.75 -3.40
C ALA A 362 15.40 -14.26 -4.66
N ALA A 363 14.63 -14.76 -5.64
CA ALA A 363 15.16 -15.24 -6.90
C ALA A 363 15.90 -14.13 -7.66
N GLU A 364 15.28 -12.95 -7.81
CA GLU A 364 15.88 -11.83 -8.56
C GLU A 364 17.08 -11.22 -7.83
N LEU A 365 17.01 -11.05 -6.50
CA LEU A 365 18.14 -10.54 -5.71
C LEU A 365 19.35 -11.48 -5.77
N ASN A 366 19.13 -12.80 -5.77
CA ASN A 366 20.22 -13.78 -5.87
C ASN A 366 20.92 -13.75 -7.24
N LYS A 367 20.22 -13.41 -8.33
CA LYS A 367 20.84 -13.17 -9.64
C LYS A 367 21.85 -12.01 -9.61
N VAL A 368 21.56 -10.97 -8.81
CA VAL A 368 22.43 -9.79 -8.67
C VAL A 368 23.66 -10.06 -7.78
N GLY A 369 23.66 -11.18 -7.05
CA GLY A 369 24.75 -11.56 -6.14
C GLY A 369 24.44 -11.32 -4.67
N CYS A 370 23.18 -11.04 -4.31
CA CYS A 370 22.71 -11.09 -2.93
C CYS A 370 22.61 -12.55 -2.44
N ARG A 371 22.43 -12.72 -1.15
CA ARG A 371 22.34 -14.05 -0.51
C ARG A 371 21.07 -14.12 0.33
N VAL A 372 19.93 -14.27 -0.36
CA VAL A 372 18.59 -14.27 0.24
C VAL A 372 18.00 -15.66 0.19
N THR A 373 17.58 -16.17 1.34
CA THR A 373 16.90 -17.47 1.49
C THR A 373 15.43 -17.25 1.82
N PRO A 374 14.51 -17.59 0.91
CA PRO A 374 13.09 -17.49 1.18
C PRO A 374 12.63 -18.62 2.11
N LEU A 375 11.74 -18.30 3.05
CA LEU A 375 11.06 -19.21 3.94
C LEU A 375 9.54 -18.98 3.83
N THR A 376 8.73 -19.84 4.42
CA THR A 376 7.25 -19.74 4.33
C THR A 376 6.72 -18.43 4.91
N ASP A 377 7.32 -17.90 5.96
CA ASP A 377 6.88 -16.67 6.67
C ASP A 377 8.06 -15.75 7.00
N ALA A 378 9.15 -15.85 6.26
CA ALA A 378 10.34 -15.04 6.50
C ALA A 378 11.27 -15.02 5.28
N LEU A 379 12.23 -14.08 5.30
CA LEU A 379 13.41 -14.11 4.45
C LEU A 379 14.65 -13.94 5.34
N ASP A 380 15.63 -14.82 5.13
CA ASP A 380 16.94 -14.75 5.75
C ASP A 380 17.93 -14.14 4.75
N ILE A 381 18.64 -13.11 5.15
CA ILE A 381 19.61 -12.40 4.33
C ILE A 381 21.00 -12.59 4.97
N SER A 382 21.91 -13.21 4.23
CA SER A 382 23.30 -13.35 4.63
C SER A 382 24.14 -12.16 4.11
N PRO A 383 25.20 -11.77 4.84
CA PRO A 383 26.13 -10.77 4.34
C PRO A 383 26.65 -11.11 2.95
N PRO A 384 26.95 -10.11 2.11
CA PRO A 384 27.56 -10.35 0.81
C PRO A 384 28.87 -11.11 0.98
N GLY A 385 29.16 -12.03 0.04
CA GLY A 385 30.42 -12.75 0.03
C GLY A 385 31.62 -11.83 -0.25
N ALA A 386 32.82 -12.40 -0.33
CA ALA A 386 34.04 -11.63 -0.62
C ALA A 386 33.95 -10.87 -1.95
N GLU A 387 33.15 -11.37 -2.88
CA GLU A 387 32.91 -10.76 -4.20
C GLU A 387 31.91 -9.58 -4.15
N GLY A 388 31.20 -9.40 -3.02
CA GLY A 388 30.17 -8.36 -2.86
C GLY A 388 28.92 -8.63 -3.71
N VAL A 389 28.11 -7.59 -3.94
CA VAL A 389 26.93 -7.62 -4.82
C VAL A 389 27.41 -7.21 -6.22
N HIS A 390 27.51 -8.18 -7.15
CA HIS A 390 28.24 -7.96 -8.40
C HIS A 390 27.45 -7.20 -9.48
N GLY A 391 26.12 -7.34 -9.56
CA GLY A 391 25.34 -6.76 -10.66
C GLY A 391 25.66 -7.39 -12.04
N GLY A 392 25.60 -6.59 -13.11
CA GLY A 392 25.92 -7.03 -14.48
C GLY A 392 24.88 -7.95 -15.10
N VAL A 393 23.67 -7.97 -14.57
CA VAL A 393 22.60 -8.91 -14.93
C VAL A 393 21.29 -8.18 -15.27
N GLN A 394 20.41 -8.90 -15.95
CA GLN A 394 19.03 -8.53 -16.20
C GLN A 394 18.12 -9.28 -15.24
N VAL A 395 17.18 -8.57 -14.65
CA VAL A 395 16.22 -9.04 -13.63
C VAL A 395 14.80 -8.68 -14.02
N ASP A 396 13.84 -9.50 -13.58
CA ASP A 396 12.42 -9.28 -13.83
C ASP A 396 11.79 -8.47 -12.69
N GLY A 397 11.11 -7.37 -13.01
CA GLY A 397 10.32 -6.60 -12.06
C GLY A 397 9.00 -7.25 -11.66
N HIS A 398 8.64 -8.40 -12.26
CA HIS A 398 7.42 -9.18 -12.00
C HIS A 398 6.12 -8.36 -12.03
N ALA A 399 6.10 -7.28 -12.82
CA ALA A 399 5.01 -6.29 -12.83
C ALA A 399 4.62 -5.81 -11.41
N ASP A 400 5.55 -5.86 -10.46
CA ASP A 400 5.37 -5.45 -9.07
C ASP A 400 6.26 -4.27 -8.72
N HIS A 401 5.63 -3.13 -8.45
CA HIS A 401 6.31 -1.87 -8.14
C HIS A 401 7.24 -1.96 -6.92
N ARG A 402 6.98 -2.86 -5.94
CA ARG A 402 7.83 -3.04 -4.75
C ARG A 402 9.09 -3.84 -5.06
N LEU A 403 8.99 -4.83 -5.96
CA LEU A 403 10.16 -5.54 -6.46
C LEU A 403 11.03 -4.60 -7.30
N ILE A 404 10.42 -3.82 -8.18
CA ILE A 404 11.13 -2.83 -9.01
C ILE A 404 11.92 -1.85 -8.12
N GLN A 405 11.31 -1.31 -7.05
CA GLN A 405 12.00 -0.45 -6.08
C GLN A 405 13.19 -1.15 -5.43
N ALA A 406 13.00 -2.37 -4.95
CA ALA A 406 14.06 -3.15 -4.29
C ALA A 406 15.24 -3.45 -5.22
N LEU A 407 14.95 -3.88 -6.45
CA LEU A 407 15.96 -4.17 -7.47
C LEU A 407 16.73 -2.92 -7.90
N ALA A 408 16.05 -1.77 -8.02
CA ALA A 408 16.71 -0.49 -8.29
C ALA A 408 17.67 -0.10 -7.16
N ILE A 409 17.26 -0.24 -5.90
CA ILE A 409 18.10 0.05 -4.73
C ILE A 409 19.35 -0.83 -4.73
N VAL A 410 19.21 -2.12 -5.02
CA VAL A 410 20.36 -3.04 -5.11
C VAL A 410 21.28 -2.64 -6.26
N GLY A 411 20.72 -2.21 -7.40
CA GLY A 411 21.50 -1.70 -8.55
C GLY A 411 22.37 -0.48 -8.19
N LEU A 412 21.89 0.42 -7.31
CA LEU A 412 22.68 1.58 -6.87
C LEU A 412 23.95 1.19 -6.10
N GLY A 413 23.93 0.07 -5.37
CA GLY A 413 25.04 -0.39 -4.54
C GLY A 413 25.86 -1.54 -5.16
N SER A 414 25.45 -2.09 -6.30
CA SER A 414 26.15 -3.17 -7.00
C SER A 414 27.45 -2.69 -7.63
N GLN A 415 28.30 -3.61 -8.09
CA GLN A 415 29.57 -3.27 -8.75
C GLN A 415 29.37 -2.96 -10.26
N GLN A 416 28.37 -3.56 -10.88
CA GLN A 416 28.03 -3.38 -12.29
C GLN A 416 26.55 -3.04 -12.42
N PRO A 417 26.12 -2.42 -13.54
CA PRO A 417 24.73 -2.03 -13.73
C PRO A 417 23.76 -3.20 -13.65
N VAL A 418 22.56 -2.96 -13.12
CA VAL A 418 21.45 -3.91 -13.10
C VAL A 418 20.36 -3.42 -14.05
N THR A 419 19.93 -4.27 -14.98
CA THR A 419 18.85 -3.96 -15.93
C THR A 419 17.55 -4.58 -15.43
N ILE A 420 16.49 -3.76 -15.27
CA ILE A 420 15.19 -4.18 -14.71
C ILE A 420 14.15 -4.14 -15.83
N GLU A 421 13.54 -5.28 -16.13
CA GLU A 421 12.41 -5.38 -17.06
C GLU A 421 11.09 -5.04 -16.37
N TYR A 422 10.09 -4.66 -17.15
CA TYR A 422 8.75 -4.28 -16.69
C TYR A 422 8.75 -3.13 -15.66
N ALA A 423 9.78 -2.27 -15.71
CA ALA A 423 9.97 -1.17 -14.75
C ALA A 423 8.86 -0.10 -14.78
N GLY A 424 8.07 -0.03 -15.86
CA GLY A 424 6.94 0.91 -15.97
C GLY A 424 5.82 0.67 -14.95
N HIS A 425 5.74 -0.53 -14.36
CA HIS A 425 4.79 -0.81 -13.28
C HIS A 425 5.06 -0.05 -11.98
N ILE A 426 6.18 0.69 -11.90
CA ILE A 426 6.47 1.63 -10.80
C ILE A 426 5.36 2.68 -10.63
N GLY A 427 4.64 3.03 -11.71
CA GLY A 427 3.53 3.97 -11.72
C GLY A 427 2.37 3.62 -10.79
N LYS A 428 2.26 2.37 -10.36
CA LYS A 428 1.23 1.91 -9.43
C LYS A 428 1.27 2.61 -8.05
N SER A 429 2.45 3.03 -7.59
CA SER A 429 2.58 3.68 -6.28
C SER A 429 3.54 4.87 -6.25
N TYR A 430 4.53 4.92 -7.13
CA TYR A 430 5.53 5.97 -7.16
C TYR A 430 5.97 6.29 -8.60
N PRO A 431 5.13 6.98 -9.39
CA PRO A 431 5.44 7.26 -10.80
C PRO A 431 6.76 8.00 -11.02
N ALA A 432 7.12 8.93 -10.11
CA ALA A 432 8.35 9.74 -10.19
C ALA A 432 9.58 9.07 -9.57
N PHE A 433 9.55 7.78 -9.19
CA PHE A 433 10.61 7.13 -8.43
C PHE A 433 12.00 7.23 -9.06
N PHE A 434 12.12 6.96 -10.34
CA PHE A 434 13.41 7.03 -11.04
C PHE A 434 13.88 8.48 -11.22
N ASP A 435 12.96 9.41 -11.53
CA ASP A 435 13.28 10.82 -11.66
C ASP A 435 13.75 11.40 -10.32
N ASP A 436 13.14 11.02 -9.22
CA ASP A 436 13.50 11.44 -7.87
C ASP A 436 14.87 10.87 -7.46
N LEU A 437 15.18 9.62 -7.80
CA LEU A 437 16.52 9.05 -7.59
C LEU A 437 17.57 9.79 -8.42
N ILE A 438 17.29 10.13 -9.68
CA ILE A 438 18.17 10.91 -10.56
C ILE A 438 18.40 12.31 -9.96
N ALA A 439 17.34 12.97 -9.46
CA ALA A 439 17.44 14.27 -8.80
C ALA A 439 18.31 14.24 -7.52
N LEU A 440 18.37 13.08 -6.84
CA LEU A 440 19.25 12.85 -5.70
C LEU A 440 20.69 12.45 -6.09
N GLY A 441 20.97 12.24 -7.40
CA GLY A 441 22.30 11.96 -7.92
C GLY A 441 22.52 10.52 -8.39
N ALA A 442 21.46 9.70 -8.54
CA ALA A 442 21.57 8.38 -9.13
C ALA A 442 21.79 8.46 -10.65
N HIS A 443 22.50 7.48 -11.21
CA HIS A 443 22.65 7.31 -12.65
C HIS A 443 21.73 6.18 -13.14
N ILE A 444 20.68 6.55 -13.87
CA ILE A 444 19.63 5.65 -14.37
C ILE A 444 19.37 5.95 -15.85
N GLU A 445 19.33 4.92 -16.66
CA GLU A 445 19.08 5.00 -18.10
C GLU A 445 17.81 4.22 -18.47
N GLN A 446 17.03 4.77 -19.40
CA GLN A 446 15.98 4.02 -20.07
C GLN A 446 16.61 3.25 -21.24
N VAL A 447 16.29 1.96 -21.38
CA VAL A 447 16.92 1.05 -22.36
C VAL A 447 15.86 0.56 -23.36
#